data_f51a996054a37125028c9df7ddeb51f0
#
_entry.id   f51a996054a37125028c9df7ddeb51f0
#
_cell.length_a   1.000
_cell.length_b   1.000
_cell.length_c   1.000
_cell.angle_alpha   90.00
_cell.angle_beta   90.00
_cell.angle_gamma   90.00
#
_symmetry.space_group_name_H-M   'P 1'
#
loop_
_entity.id
_entity.type
_entity.pdbx_description
1 polymer ?
#
loop_
_entity_poly.entity_id
_entity_poly.type
_entity_poly.pdbx_seq_one_letter_code
_entity_poly.pdbx_strand_id
1 'polypeptide(L)'
;MATSDRVTKLNRRSVLKMAVSGAAAASTIAGFHGRTRAATPKIAKLTVAAQSLPRTIDPNYDSNLGASLGHRFLFDTLVTAFGGKPEPQLAVSWQNVNPTTWRFKLRRDVKFHNGEPFTAESVKFTMDRILDPNGKSAWKARFPSVERVNVVDDSTIDIVSRAPNAALVNVMATIWMQPAKYFQQVGEVKFNQAPVGTGPFRFKEWRPDVFLTMEGHADYWGGASTVGELTVRAMPEPATRLAAVESGEAQIAVVVPPEQLGRLKSKGFQIQTVNIGQLLVVHFRFHPEAALDAGPIKDRRVRRALAHATDVAGIHRALVAPHARMAQCQIYGADTFGFNPTMKPHAYDVGRARQLLAEAGFGQGFTVHMDSSSGMFFREKEVTEALLTQWGKVGVKLEVDYLESSRWMEKWFATKSGPVILNGWNSAPAFDAEFPLVFGTCGSTRRLMCNKAYDELFVKQQQALNPDERRQIIWQLAELLCEEVLHIPLYEQPSINALAKGLSGIKFNPEWSMYLHKATMG
;
A
#
# COMPACT_ATOMS: atom_id res chain seq x y z
N MET A 1 -24.40 -14.87 -63.97
CA MET A 1 -25.78 -14.37 -63.81
C MET A 1 -25.68 -13.28 -62.73
N ALA A 2 -25.53 -12.13 -63.21
CA ALA A 2 -26.52 -11.04 -63.42
C ALA A 2 -26.82 -10.37 -62.08
N THR A 3 -26.24 -9.22 -61.87
CA THR A 3 -26.64 -7.82 -62.04
C THR A 3 -27.44 -7.34 -60.83
N SER A 4 -27.35 -6.15 -60.24
CA SER A 4 -27.12 -4.86 -60.83
C SER A 4 -26.91 -3.79 -59.73
N ASP A 5 -26.08 -2.85 -60.05
CA ASP A 5 -25.90 -1.49 -59.56
C ASP A 5 -27.18 -0.72 -59.17
N ARG A 6 -27.04 0.20 -58.23
CA ARG A 6 -27.52 1.58 -58.38
C ARG A 6 -26.75 2.58 -57.50
N VAL A 7 -25.93 3.34 -58.17
CA VAL A 7 -25.38 4.65 -57.79
C VAL A 7 -26.49 5.70 -58.00
N THR A 8 -26.66 6.63 -57.05
CA THR A 8 -27.35 7.90 -57.36
C THR A 8 -26.59 9.08 -56.77
N LYS A 9 -26.32 9.97 -57.70
CA LYS A 9 -25.46 11.13 -57.77
C LYS A 9 -25.88 12.29 -56.87
N LEU A 10 -24.84 13.05 -56.54
CA LEU A 10 -24.77 14.46 -56.14
C LEU A 10 -25.76 15.40 -56.82
N ASN A 11 -26.16 16.46 -56.11
CA ASN A 11 -26.36 17.73 -56.74
C ASN A 11 -25.81 18.90 -55.91
N ARG A 12 -24.84 19.59 -56.54
CA ARG A 12 -24.32 20.91 -56.16
C ARG A 12 -25.24 21.95 -56.78
N ARG A 13 -25.57 22.97 -56.00
CA ARG A 13 -25.72 24.38 -56.43
C ARG A 13 -26.59 25.17 -55.46
N SER A 14 -25.95 26.08 -54.72
CA SER A 14 -26.39 27.48 -54.76
C SER A 14 -25.35 28.33 -54.03
N VAL A 15 -24.56 28.98 -54.84
CA VAL A 15 -23.66 30.09 -54.52
C VAL A 15 -24.40 31.38 -54.87
N LEU A 16 -24.19 32.38 -54.03
CA LEU A 16 -24.08 33.82 -54.38
C LEU A 16 -25.10 34.79 -53.79
N LYS A 17 -24.51 35.80 -53.22
CA LYS A 17 -24.79 37.22 -53.09
C LYS A 17 -25.54 37.68 -51.84
N MET A 18 -24.87 38.45 -50.95
CA MET A 18 -24.74 39.88 -51.11
C MET A 18 -23.69 40.51 -50.21
N ALA A 19 -23.07 41.53 -50.72
CA ALA A 19 -21.91 42.25 -50.16
C ALA A 19 -22.35 43.51 -49.38
N VAL A 20 -21.41 43.89 -48.46
CA VAL A 20 -21.02 45.28 -48.11
C VAL A 20 -21.98 46.16 -47.32
N SER A 21 -21.64 46.44 -46.08
CA SER A 21 -21.54 47.81 -45.55
C SER A 21 -20.67 47.79 -44.29
N GLY A 22 -19.59 48.58 -44.31
CA GLY A 22 -18.65 48.71 -43.20
C GLY A 22 -19.15 49.64 -42.12
N ALA A 23 -18.74 49.37 -40.89
CA ALA A 23 -18.58 50.35 -39.83
C ALA A 23 -17.47 49.85 -38.88
N ALA A 24 -16.39 50.57 -38.82
CA ALA A 24 -15.32 50.39 -37.88
C ALA A 24 -15.82 50.73 -36.47
N ALA A 25 -15.83 49.73 -35.58
CA ALA A 25 -15.94 49.94 -34.16
C ALA A 25 -14.70 49.33 -33.50
N ALA A 26 -13.81 50.17 -32.99
CA ALA A 26 -12.71 49.79 -32.14
C ALA A 26 -13.26 49.20 -30.84
N SER A 27 -13.23 47.88 -30.73
CA SER A 27 -13.57 47.18 -29.48
C SER A 27 -12.29 46.95 -28.69
N THR A 28 -12.11 47.69 -27.62
CA THR A 28 -11.20 47.46 -26.53
C THR A 28 -11.38 46.03 -26.06
N ILE A 29 -10.35 45.19 -26.26
CA ILE A 29 -10.25 43.85 -25.65
C ILE A 29 -9.92 44.06 -24.16
N ALA A 30 -10.98 44.22 -23.36
CA ALA A 30 -10.87 44.04 -21.92
C ALA A 30 -10.67 42.52 -21.69
N GLY A 31 -9.45 42.16 -21.26
CA GLY A 31 -9.13 40.80 -20.88
C GLY A 31 -10.05 40.35 -19.75
N PHE A 32 -11.09 39.62 -20.07
CA PHE A 32 -11.83 38.83 -19.09
C PHE A 32 -10.95 37.69 -18.63
N HIS A 33 -10.12 37.95 -17.60
CA HIS A 33 -9.65 36.89 -16.73
C HIS A 33 -10.88 36.37 -15.96
N GLY A 34 -11.59 35.45 -16.59
CA GLY A 34 -12.67 34.72 -15.94
C GLY A 34 -12.09 34.00 -14.76
N ARG A 35 -12.19 34.57 -13.55
CA ARG A 35 -12.08 33.82 -12.32
C ARG A 35 -13.11 32.71 -12.42
N THR A 36 -12.65 31.47 -12.68
CA THR A 36 -13.47 30.27 -12.53
C THR A 36 -13.94 30.27 -11.08
N ARG A 37 -15.22 30.60 -10.89
CA ARG A 37 -15.84 30.54 -9.57
C ARG A 37 -15.72 29.11 -9.09
N ALA A 38 -14.95 28.88 -8.03
CA ALA A 38 -14.80 27.56 -7.42
C ALA A 38 -16.19 26.98 -7.19
N ALA A 39 -16.45 25.77 -7.68
CA ALA A 39 -17.73 25.11 -7.50
C ALA A 39 -17.98 24.95 -5.98
N THR A 40 -19.18 25.28 -5.54
CA THR A 40 -19.58 25.08 -4.13
C THR A 40 -19.42 23.60 -3.78
N PRO A 41 -18.73 23.27 -2.66
CA PRO A 41 -18.58 21.89 -2.24
C PRO A 41 -19.94 21.19 -2.08
N LYS A 42 -20.07 19.96 -2.57
CA LYS A 42 -21.30 19.17 -2.41
C LYS A 42 -21.48 18.65 -0.99
N ILE A 43 -20.35 18.46 -0.26
CA ILE A 43 -20.30 18.09 1.15
C ILE A 43 -19.55 19.19 1.88
N ALA A 44 -20.24 19.92 2.77
CA ALA A 44 -19.61 21.00 3.53
C ALA A 44 -18.52 20.47 4.47
N LYS A 45 -18.83 19.39 5.22
CA LYS A 45 -17.91 18.72 6.15
C LYS A 45 -18.03 17.21 6.04
N LEU A 46 -16.90 16.52 6.04
CA LEU A 46 -16.80 15.06 6.07
C LEU A 46 -15.86 14.64 7.20
N THR A 47 -16.30 13.74 8.05
CA THR A 47 -15.49 13.21 9.15
C THR A 47 -15.23 11.71 8.96
N VAL A 48 -13.97 11.32 9.11
CA VAL A 48 -13.51 9.93 9.12
C VAL A 48 -13.08 9.56 10.54
N ALA A 49 -13.73 8.55 11.12
CA ALA A 49 -13.31 7.93 12.38
C ALA A 49 -12.26 6.86 12.07
N ALA A 50 -11.00 7.13 12.37
CA ALA A 50 -9.85 6.28 12.11
C ALA A 50 -9.28 5.66 13.39
N GLN A 51 -8.57 4.55 13.29
CA GLN A 51 -7.92 3.90 14.43
C GLN A 51 -6.76 4.74 14.96
N SER A 52 -6.01 5.37 14.09
CA SER A 52 -4.84 6.21 14.41
C SER A 52 -4.65 7.31 13.39
N LEU A 53 -3.79 8.26 13.70
CA LEU A 53 -3.33 9.33 12.82
C LEU A 53 -1.84 9.19 12.53
N PRO A 54 -1.31 9.93 11.53
CA PRO A 54 0.13 10.07 11.36
C PRO A 54 0.78 10.60 12.64
N ARG A 55 1.95 10.03 12.99
CA ARG A 55 2.75 10.51 14.13
C ARG A 55 3.48 11.82 13.82
N THR A 56 3.67 12.08 12.56
CA THR A 56 4.22 13.31 12.00
C THR A 56 3.54 13.61 10.67
N ILE A 57 3.30 14.88 10.38
CA ILE A 57 2.74 15.28 9.09
C ILE A 57 3.84 15.48 8.03
N ASP A 58 5.10 15.58 8.43
CA ASP A 58 6.21 15.49 7.47
C ASP A 58 6.33 14.05 6.95
N PRO A 59 6.02 13.80 5.67
CA PRO A 59 5.95 12.46 5.13
C PRO A 59 7.32 11.77 5.01
N ASN A 60 8.43 12.49 5.26
CA ASN A 60 9.76 11.92 5.25
C ASN A 60 10.05 11.02 6.47
N TYR A 61 9.34 11.21 7.57
CA TYR A 61 9.63 10.56 8.85
C TYR A 61 8.58 9.52 9.29
N ASP A 62 7.52 9.31 8.53
CA ASP A 62 6.53 8.28 8.85
C ASP A 62 6.23 7.38 7.64
N SER A 63 6.61 6.12 7.74
CA SER A 63 6.38 5.08 6.72
C SER A 63 5.31 4.07 7.12
N ASN A 64 4.56 4.32 8.21
CA ASN A 64 3.48 3.46 8.63
C ASN A 64 2.29 3.54 7.67
N LEU A 65 1.63 2.41 7.43
CA LEU A 65 0.44 2.38 6.56
C LEU A 65 -0.69 3.26 7.08
N GLY A 66 -0.88 3.35 8.42
CA GLY A 66 -1.85 4.26 9.03
C GLY A 66 -1.60 5.73 8.72
N ALA A 67 -0.33 6.13 8.52
CA ALA A 67 0.04 7.49 8.11
C ALA A 67 -0.40 7.80 6.67
N SER A 68 -0.50 6.79 5.81
CA SER A 68 -0.94 6.96 4.41
C SER A 68 -2.33 7.57 4.31
N LEU A 69 -3.20 7.35 5.30
CA LEU A 69 -4.52 7.97 5.33
C LEU A 69 -4.42 9.51 5.38
N GLY A 70 -3.56 10.08 6.22
CA GLY A 70 -3.36 11.53 6.33
C GLY A 70 -2.53 12.11 5.18
N HIS A 71 -1.40 11.49 4.86
CA HIS A 71 -0.47 12.00 3.85
C HIS A 71 -1.10 12.05 2.46
N ARG A 72 -1.91 11.06 2.06
CA ARG A 72 -2.58 11.02 0.75
C ARG A 72 -3.59 12.14 0.53
N PHE A 73 -4.09 12.74 1.57
CA PHE A 73 -4.96 13.90 1.44
C PHE A 73 -4.19 15.20 1.18
N LEU A 74 -2.96 15.30 1.68
CA LEU A 74 -2.13 16.49 1.60
C LEU A 74 -1.11 16.47 0.46
N PHE A 75 -0.65 15.29 0.06
CA PHE A 75 0.48 15.13 -0.86
C PHE A 75 0.13 14.15 -1.99
N ASP A 76 0.85 14.29 -3.12
CA ASP A 76 0.84 13.31 -4.20
C ASP A 76 2.22 12.67 -4.37
N THR A 77 2.24 11.52 -5.04
CA THR A 77 3.44 10.75 -5.42
C THR A 77 3.73 10.91 -6.91
N LEU A 78 4.87 10.44 -7.42
CA LEU A 78 5.13 10.44 -8.86
C LEU A 78 4.20 9.51 -9.62
N VAL A 79 3.94 8.34 -9.05
CA VAL A 79 3.07 7.31 -9.60
C VAL A 79 2.22 6.69 -8.48
N THR A 80 1.13 6.01 -8.83
CA THR A 80 0.48 5.02 -7.94
C THR A 80 0.82 3.63 -8.43
N ALA A 81 0.77 2.62 -7.56
CA ALA A 81 1.11 1.23 -7.91
C ALA A 81 0.06 0.21 -7.45
N PHE A 82 -1.19 0.63 -7.29
CA PHE A 82 -2.26 -0.27 -6.88
C PHE A 82 -2.47 -1.39 -7.91
N GLY A 83 -2.51 -2.63 -7.43
CA GLY A 83 -2.56 -3.79 -8.30
C GLY A 83 -1.22 -4.16 -8.94
N GLY A 84 -0.10 -3.67 -8.38
CA GLY A 84 1.25 -3.99 -8.83
C GLY A 84 1.67 -3.35 -10.16
N LYS A 85 0.79 -2.54 -10.78
CA LYS A 85 1.07 -1.82 -12.02
C LYS A 85 1.19 -0.32 -11.74
N PRO A 86 2.35 0.31 -12.03
CA PRO A 86 2.47 1.75 -11.88
C PRO A 86 1.54 2.50 -12.83
N GLU A 87 0.82 3.50 -12.29
CA GLU A 87 -0.05 4.41 -13.04
C GLU A 87 0.42 5.86 -12.87
N PRO A 88 0.32 6.71 -13.92
CA PRO A 88 0.72 8.11 -13.86
C PRO A 88 0.00 8.90 -12.75
N GLN A 89 0.78 9.72 -12.00
CA GLN A 89 0.26 10.74 -11.10
C GLN A 89 0.98 12.07 -11.34
N LEU A 90 1.94 12.50 -10.53
CA LEU A 90 2.76 13.69 -10.83
C LEU A 90 3.77 13.44 -11.97
N ALA A 91 4.17 12.20 -12.21
CA ALA A 91 4.85 11.82 -13.43
C ALA A 91 3.81 11.35 -14.48
N VAL A 92 3.98 11.76 -15.73
CA VAL A 92 3.11 11.37 -16.86
C VAL A 92 3.64 10.19 -17.63
N SER A 93 4.95 9.93 -17.57
CA SER A 93 5.62 8.78 -18.18
C SER A 93 7.00 8.53 -17.56
N TRP A 94 7.53 7.35 -17.76
CA TRP A 94 8.87 6.94 -17.34
C TRP A 94 9.44 5.90 -18.27
N GLN A 95 10.78 5.86 -18.35
CA GLN A 95 11.52 4.88 -19.14
C GLN A 95 12.94 4.69 -18.63
N ASN A 96 13.53 3.52 -18.86
CA ASN A 96 14.97 3.36 -18.74
C ASN A 96 15.67 4.04 -19.91
N VAL A 97 16.62 4.93 -19.61
CA VAL A 97 17.50 5.54 -20.62
C VAL A 97 18.83 4.79 -20.75
N ASN A 98 19.18 4.05 -19.73
CA ASN A 98 20.22 3.04 -19.67
C ASN A 98 19.94 2.10 -18.48
N PRO A 99 20.67 0.98 -18.30
CA PRO A 99 20.37 0.00 -17.25
C PRO A 99 20.28 0.55 -15.82
N THR A 100 20.96 1.63 -15.51
CA THR A 100 21.02 2.21 -14.16
C THR A 100 20.26 3.52 -14.01
N THR A 101 19.57 3.99 -15.05
CA THR A 101 18.92 5.30 -15.04
C THR A 101 17.47 5.22 -15.50
N TRP A 102 16.57 5.60 -14.60
CA TRP A 102 15.16 5.83 -14.90
C TRP A 102 14.89 7.31 -15.12
N ARG A 103 14.35 7.65 -16.30
CA ARG A 103 13.90 9.01 -16.64
C ARG A 103 12.41 9.13 -16.41
N PHE A 104 11.98 10.18 -15.69
CA PHE A 104 10.59 10.53 -15.47
C PHE A 104 10.26 11.86 -16.14
N LYS A 105 9.11 11.92 -16.84
CA LYS A 105 8.51 13.17 -17.33
C LYS A 105 7.42 13.59 -16.37
N LEU A 106 7.47 14.85 -15.92
CA LEU A 106 6.60 15.40 -14.88
C LEU A 106 5.47 16.24 -15.50
N ARG A 107 4.37 16.40 -14.77
CA ARG A 107 3.32 17.37 -15.09
C ARG A 107 3.88 18.79 -14.96
N ARG A 108 3.39 19.71 -15.82
CA ARG A 108 3.82 21.10 -15.84
C ARG A 108 2.87 22.09 -15.18
N ASP A 109 1.64 21.70 -14.95
CA ASP A 109 0.51 22.52 -14.51
C ASP A 109 0.16 22.33 -13.02
N VAL A 110 1.01 21.62 -12.28
CA VAL A 110 0.79 21.35 -10.86
C VAL A 110 1.44 22.43 -9.99
N LYS A 111 0.71 22.88 -8.99
CA LYS A 111 1.18 23.78 -7.94
C LYS A 111 1.01 23.18 -6.57
N PHE A 112 1.92 23.46 -5.69
CA PHE A 112 1.76 23.22 -4.26
C PHE A 112 0.66 24.14 -3.68
N HIS A 113 0.16 23.80 -2.52
CA HIS A 113 -0.92 24.55 -1.84
C HIS A 113 -0.63 26.04 -1.64
N ASN A 114 0.65 26.43 -1.52
CA ASN A 114 1.11 27.81 -1.36
C ASN A 114 1.34 28.53 -2.70
N GLY A 115 1.07 27.87 -3.84
CA GLY A 115 1.25 28.42 -5.19
C GLY A 115 2.64 28.17 -5.80
N GLU A 116 3.60 27.61 -5.06
CA GLU A 116 4.89 27.17 -5.59
C GLU A 116 4.69 26.13 -6.70
N PRO A 117 5.33 26.26 -7.88
CA PRO A 117 5.20 25.24 -8.93
C PRO A 117 5.88 23.94 -8.53
N PHE A 118 5.24 22.82 -8.86
CA PHE A 118 5.88 21.51 -8.79
C PHE A 118 6.78 21.34 -10.02
N THR A 119 8.06 21.08 -9.78
CA THR A 119 9.08 20.94 -10.82
C THR A 119 10.03 19.78 -10.51
N ALA A 120 10.97 19.55 -11.43
CA ALA A 120 12.07 18.59 -11.24
C ALA A 120 12.88 18.85 -9.95
N GLU A 121 13.05 20.12 -9.56
CA GLU A 121 13.73 20.49 -8.30
C GLU A 121 12.97 20.01 -7.07
N SER A 122 11.63 19.97 -7.11
CA SER A 122 10.83 19.42 -6.01
C SER A 122 11.09 17.93 -5.80
N VAL A 123 11.23 17.17 -6.89
CA VAL A 123 11.56 15.75 -6.84
C VAL A 123 12.97 15.53 -6.34
N LYS A 124 13.95 16.29 -6.90
CA LYS A 124 15.34 16.22 -6.46
C LYS A 124 15.45 16.51 -4.96
N PHE A 125 14.86 17.61 -4.50
CA PHE A 125 14.83 17.99 -3.08
C PHE A 125 14.25 16.87 -2.19
N THR A 126 13.10 16.30 -2.59
CA THR A 126 12.46 15.22 -1.83
C THR A 126 13.37 14.00 -1.73
N MET A 127 14.00 13.60 -2.84
CA MET A 127 14.90 12.45 -2.86
C MET A 127 16.21 12.72 -2.12
N ASP A 128 16.78 13.92 -2.23
CA ASP A 128 18.00 14.30 -1.50
C ASP A 128 17.77 14.20 0.03
N ARG A 129 16.60 14.63 0.54
CA ARG A 129 16.23 14.43 1.96
C ARG A 129 16.16 12.96 2.36
N ILE A 130 15.69 12.09 1.46
CA ILE A 130 15.59 10.66 1.72
C ILE A 130 16.97 10.02 1.71
N LEU A 131 17.81 10.39 0.76
CA LEU A 131 19.13 9.79 0.51
C LEU A 131 20.22 10.36 1.44
N ASP A 132 19.96 11.46 2.15
CA ASP A 132 20.94 12.08 3.07
C ASP A 132 21.56 11.02 4.00
N PRO A 133 22.89 10.82 3.96
CA PRO A 133 23.57 9.84 4.80
C PRO A 133 23.37 10.10 6.30
N ASN A 134 23.24 11.37 6.70
CA ASN A 134 23.01 11.80 8.07
C ASN A 134 21.53 11.97 8.42
N GLY A 135 20.65 11.84 7.42
CA GLY A 135 19.21 12.00 7.57
C GLY A 135 18.56 10.80 8.28
N LYS A 136 17.40 11.06 8.90
CA LYS A 136 16.60 10.07 9.62
C LYS A 136 15.36 9.65 8.83
N SER A 137 15.40 9.70 7.49
CA SER A 137 14.25 9.33 6.66
C SER A 137 13.81 7.89 6.92
N ALA A 138 12.51 7.72 7.14
CA ALA A 138 11.89 6.41 7.27
C ALA A 138 11.90 5.60 5.95
N TRP A 139 12.18 6.26 4.82
CA TRP A 139 12.15 5.70 3.48
C TRP A 139 13.51 5.28 2.93
N LYS A 140 14.61 5.73 3.54
CA LYS A 140 15.99 5.53 3.04
C LYS A 140 16.30 4.06 2.71
N ALA A 141 15.86 3.13 3.55
CA ALA A 141 16.09 1.70 3.34
C ALA A 141 15.41 1.12 2.08
N ARG A 142 14.48 1.85 1.46
CA ARG A 142 13.82 1.45 0.21
C ARG A 142 14.59 1.82 -1.05
N PHE A 143 15.67 2.59 -0.90
CA PHE A 143 16.49 3.09 -2.02
C PHE A 143 17.97 2.69 -1.89
N PRO A 144 18.30 1.41 -1.59
CA PRO A 144 19.67 1.02 -1.29
C PRO A 144 20.62 1.19 -2.48
N SER A 145 20.09 1.09 -3.71
CA SER A 145 20.85 1.22 -4.96
C SER A 145 20.84 2.64 -5.53
N VAL A 146 19.92 3.51 -5.11
CA VAL A 146 19.83 4.87 -5.67
C VAL A 146 20.99 5.70 -5.18
N GLU A 147 21.67 6.36 -6.13
CA GLU A 147 22.84 7.18 -5.88
C GLU A 147 22.50 8.68 -5.85
N ARG A 148 21.75 9.15 -6.86
CA ARG A 148 21.41 10.57 -7.01
C ARG A 148 20.22 10.79 -7.94
N VAL A 149 19.70 12.01 -7.89
CA VAL A 149 18.70 12.51 -8.85
C VAL A 149 19.31 13.68 -9.63
N ASN A 150 19.26 13.60 -10.95
CA ASN A 150 19.70 14.66 -11.85
C ASN A 150 18.48 15.39 -12.42
N VAL A 151 18.47 16.70 -12.34
CA VAL A 151 17.52 17.56 -13.05
C VAL A 151 18.01 17.69 -14.50
N VAL A 152 17.17 17.27 -15.46
CA VAL A 152 17.47 17.40 -16.89
C VAL A 152 16.88 18.70 -17.44
N ASP A 153 15.63 18.99 -17.07
CA ASP A 153 14.92 20.25 -17.29
C ASP A 153 13.82 20.40 -16.23
N ASP A 154 13.06 21.50 -16.22
CA ASP A 154 12.04 21.78 -15.20
C ASP A 154 10.98 20.68 -15.03
N SER A 155 10.80 19.82 -16.05
CA SER A 155 9.79 18.76 -16.09
C SER A 155 10.37 17.37 -16.36
N THR A 156 11.69 17.20 -16.25
CA THR A 156 12.36 15.94 -16.53
C THR A 156 13.45 15.67 -15.49
N ILE A 157 13.40 14.49 -14.88
CA ILE A 157 14.41 14.01 -13.95
C ILE A 157 14.96 12.65 -14.37
N ASP A 158 16.20 12.39 -14.00
CA ASP A 158 16.85 11.10 -14.06
C ASP A 158 17.18 10.64 -12.65
N ILE A 159 16.64 9.47 -12.25
CA ILE A 159 17.03 8.80 -11.01
C ILE A 159 18.10 7.78 -11.36
N VAL A 160 19.30 7.99 -10.84
CA VAL A 160 20.50 7.19 -11.13
C VAL A 160 20.78 6.23 -9.97
N SER A 161 20.95 4.96 -10.30
CA SER A 161 21.27 3.88 -9.37
C SER A 161 22.67 3.31 -9.65
N ARG A 162 23.32 2.70 -8.66
CA ARG A 162 24.60 2.00 -8.78
C ARG A 162 24.51 0.69 -9.55
N ALA A 163 23.34 0.09 -9.59
CA ALA A 163 23.01 -1.13 -10.31
C ALA A 163 21.59 -0.99 -10.89
N PRO A 164 21.21 -1.82 -11.88
CA PRO A 164 19.83 -1.85 -12.37
C PRO A 164 18.85 -2.01 -11.22
N ASN A 165 17.72 -1.27 -11.27
CA ASN A 165 16.70 -1.26 -10.24
C ASN A 165 15.32 -1.35 -10.87
N ALA A 166 14.84 -2.57 -11.02
CA ALA A 166 13.57 -2.85 -11.71
C ALA A 166 12.34 -2.43 -10.89
N ALA A 167 12.43 -2.41 -9.56
CA ALA A 167 11.33 -2.01 -8.67
C ALA A 167 11.19 -0.50 -8.49
N LEU A 168 12.15 0.30 -8.96
CA LEU A 168 12.23 1.74 -8.65
C LEU A 168 10.93 2.48 -8.91
N VAL A 169 10.28 2.22 -10.06
CA VAL A 169 9.04 2.91 -10.41
C VAL A 169 7.94 2.62 -9.39
N ASN A 170 7.77 1.35 -9.00
CA ASN A 170 6.79 0.97 -7.98
C ASN A 170 7.12 1.60 -6.61
N VAL A 171 8.39 1.66 -6.25
CA VAL A 171 8.83 2.29 -4.99
C VAL A 171 8.54 3.79 -4.98
N MET A 172 8.59 4.49 -6.12
CA MET A 172 8.22 5.91 -6.22
C MET A 172 6.73 6.17 -5.92
N ALA A 173 5.86 5.15 -5.94
CA ALA A 173 4.48 5.26 -5.46
C ALA A 173 4.38 5.48 -3.94
N THR A 174 5.48 5.33 -3.21
CA THR A 174 5.52 5.48 -1.74
C THR A 174 6.02 6.84 -1.28
N ILE A 175 6.54 7.67 -2.20
CA ILE A 175 7.25 8.91 -1.88
C ILE A 175 6.39 10.12 -2.20
N TRP A 176 6.06 10.88 -1.16
CA TRP A 176 5.26 12.08 -1.21
C TRP A 176 6.11 13.29 -1.56
N MET A 177 5.75 14.01 -2.62
CA MET A 177 6.53 15.15 -3.13
C MET A 177 6.37 16.37 -2.24
N GLN A 178 7.49 17.08 -2.00
CA GLN A 178 7.60 18.18 -1.04
C GLN A 178 8.07 19.48 -1.72
N PRO A 179 7.60 20.67 -1.25
CA PRO A 179 7.95 21.96 -1.81
C PRO A 179 9.34 22.41 -1.33
N ALA A 180 10.31 22.45 -2.25
CA ALA A 180 11.70 22.75 -1.94
C ALA A 180 11.91 24.15 -1.32
N LYS A 181 11.36 25.18 -1.96
CA LYS A 181 11.53 26.57 -1.52
C LYS A 181 10.85 26.83 -0.18
N TYR A 182 9.61 26.37 -0.04
CA TYR A 182 8.88 26.55 1.22
C TYR A 182 9.59 25.83 2.37
N PHE A 183 10.02 24.58 2.17
CA PHE A 183 10.75 23.86 3.21
C PHE A 183 12.06 24.55 3.62
N GLN A 184 12.84 25.05 2.65
CA GLN A 184 14.07 25.80 2.91
C GLN A 184 13.83 27.10 3.70
N GLN A 185 12.70 27.77 3.46
CA GLN A 185 12.31 28.99 4.17
C GLN A 185 11.89 28.75 5.61
N VAL A 186 11.11 27.69 5.85
CA VAL A 186 10.48 27.47 7.16
C VAL A 186 11.23 26.48 8.05
N GLY A 187 11.98 25.57 7.46
CA GLY A 187 12.67 24.48 8.15
C GLY A 187 11.73 23.33 8.56
N GLU A 188 12.34 22.26 9.03
CA GLU A 188 11.65 20.99 9.33
C GLU A 188 10.54 21.11 10.37
N VAL A 189 10.83 21.77 11.50
CA VAL A 189 9.87 21.90 12.61
C VAL A 189 8.60 22.61 12.15
N LYS A 190 8.75 23.73 11.46
CA LYS A 190 7.60 24.50 10.99
C LYS A 190 6.89 23.82 9.82
N PHE A 191 7.62 23.11 8.94
CA PHE A 191 7.00 22.30 7.90
C PHE A 191 6.10 21.22 8.49
N ASN A 192 6.51 20.56 9.57
CA ASN A 192 5.67 19.58 10.27
C ASN A 192 4.44 20.21 10.96
N GLN A 193 4.48 21.49 11.29
CA GLN A 193 3.33 22.20 11.88
C GLN A 193 2.37 22.80 10.85
N ALA A 194 2.88 23.13 9.67
CA ALA A 194 2.13 23.74 8.58
C ALA A 194 2.58 23.16 7.23
N PRO A 195 2.27 21.88 6.97
CA PRO A 195 2.72 21.20 5.75
C PRO A 195 2.06 21.78 4.51
N VAL A 196 2.81 21.79 3.43
CA VAL A 196 2.38 22.20 2.10
C VAL A 196 2.64 21.07 1.13
N GLY A 197 1.61 20.58 0.48
CA GLY A 197 1.67 19.50 -0.53
C GLY A 197 0.99 19.92 -1.82
N THR A 198 0.78 18.94 -2.71
CA THR A 198 0.07 19.09 -4.00
C THR A 198 -1.31 18.44 -3.98
N GLY A 199 -1.70 17.81 -2.88
CA GLY A 199 -2.85 16.94 -2.76
C GLY A 199 -4.22 17.63 -2.83
N PRO A 200 -5.30 16.84 -2.80
CA PRO A 200 -6.68 17.32 -2.97
C PRO A 200 -7.22 18.12 -1.77
N PHE A 201 -6.50 18.14 -0.65
CA PHE A 201 -6.86 18.92 0.53
C PHE A 201 -5.66 19.71 1.01
N ARG A 202 -5.92 20.92 1.56
CA ARG A 202 -4.94 21.80 2.19
C ARG A 202 -4.98 21.61 3.69
N PHE A 203 -3.81 21.62 4.33
CA PHE A 203 -3.71 21.56 5.78
C PHE A 203 -4.42 22.73 6.45
N LYS A 204 -5.12 22.45 7.54
CA LYS A 204 -5.77 23.47 8.38
C LYS A 204 -5.31 23.38 9.82
N GLU A 205 -5.44 22.20 10.44
CA GLU A 205 -5.09 21.98 11.84
C GLU A 205 -4.76 20.52 12.10
N TRP A 206 -3.77 20.27 12.93
CA TRP A 206 -3.43 18.94 13.40
C TRP A 206 -3.18 18.94 14.91
N ARG A 207 -3.89 18.08 15.61
CA ARG A 207 -3.66 17.77 17.01
C ARG A 207 -3.28 16.30 17.09
N PRO A 208 -2.00 16.00 17.41
CA PRO A 208 -1.52 14.60 17.49
C PRO A 208 -2.47 13.73 18.30
N ASP A 209 -2.71 12.51 17.81
CA ASP A 209 -3.58 11.50 18.42
C ASP A 209 -5.04 11.92 18.66
N VAL A 210 -5.47 13.09 18.19
CA VAL A 210 -6.84 13.58 18.32
C VAL A 210 -7.52 13.77 16.97
N PHE A 211 -7.01 14.68 16.12
CA PHE A 211 -7.56 14.91 14.80
C PHE A 211 -6.57 15.57 13.82
N LEU A 212 -6.86 15.41 12.54
CA LEU A 212 -6.28 16.15 11.43
C LEU A 212 -7.41 16.76 10.61
N THR A 213 -7.48 18.09 10.52
CA THR A 213 -8.48 18.82 9.73
C THR A 213 -7.82 19.47 8.51
N MET A 214 -8.49 19.39 7.39
CA MET A 214 -8.01 19.87 6.09
C MET A 214 -9.16 20.53 5.33
N GLU A 215 -8.84 21.48 4.45
CA GLU A 215 -9.79 22.16 3.56
C GLU A 215 -9.69 21.63 2.14
N GLY A 216 -10.83 21.50 1.46
CA GLY A 216 -10.88 21.06 0.07
C GLY A 216 -10.10 22.00 -0.86
N HIS A 217 -9.23 21.45 -1.69
CA HIS A 217 -8.44 22.21 -2.65
C HIS A 217 -9.22 22.40 -3.96
N ALA A 218 -9.68 23.62 -4.20
CA ALA A 218 -10.47 23.96 -5.38
C ALA A 218 -9.69 23.87 -6.70
N ASP A 219 -8.37 24.15 -6.63
CA ASP A 219 -7.48 24.17 -7.79
C ASP A 219 -6.63 22.89 -7.87
N TYR A 220 -7.10 21.79 -7.28
CA TYR A 220 -6.39 20.51 -7.33
C TYR A 220 -6.25 20.03 -8.78
N TRP A 221 -5.06 19.70 -9.22
CA TRP A 221 -4.76 19.25 -10.59
C TRP A 221 -5.58 18.01 -11.02
N GLY A 222 -5.94 17.12 -10.08
CA GLY A 222 -6.82 15.95 -10.28
C GLY A 222 -8.31 16.30 -10.27
N GLY A 223 -8.65 17.59 -10.26
CA GLY A 223 -9.99 18.17 -10.24
C GLY A 223 -10.46 18.57 -8.84
N ALA A 224 -11.15 19.68 -8.74
CA ALA A 224 -11.62 20.31 -7.51
C ALA A 224 -12.23 19.31 -6.52
N SER A 225 -11.94 19.49 -5.23
CA SER A 225 -12.58 18.71 -4.16
C SER A 225 -14.07 19.06 -4.06
N THR A 226 -14.92 18.02 -3.98
CA THR A 226 -16.35 18.15 -3.69
C THR A 226 -16.63 18.24 -2.18
N VAL A 227 -15.61 18.04 -1.35
CA VAL A 227 -15.65 18.12 0.12
C VAL A 227 -14.99 19.43 0.54
N GLY A 228 -15.71 20.26 1.29
CA GLY A 228 -15.23 21.57 1.75
C GLY A 228 -14.23 21.46 2.90
N GLU A 229 -14.55 20.65 3.90
CA GLU A 229 -13.68 20.35 5.04
C GLU A 229 -13.65 18.86 5.32
N LEU A 230 -12.46 18.30 5.47
CA LEU A 230 -12.24 16.91 5.84
C LEU A 230 -11.56 16.85 7.18
N THR A 231 -12.15 16.10 8.13
CA THR A 231 -11.54 15.82 9.43
C THR A 231 -11.32 14.33 9.59
N VAL A 232 -10.10 13.90 9.88
CA VAL A 232 -9.78 12.54 10.32
C VAL A 232 -9.60 12.57 11.84
N ARG A 233 -10.41 11.81 12.57
CA ARG A 233 -10.35 11.73 14.03
C ARG A 233 -9.79 10.39 14.48
N ALA A 234 -8.83 10.43 15.40
CA ALA A 234 -8.33 9.23 16.05
C ALA A 234 -9.36 8.72 17.06
N MET A 235 -9.84 7.51 16.84
CA MET A 235 -10.74 6.77 17.73
C MET A 235 -10.25 5.33 17.80
N PRO A 236 -9.24 5.01 18.65
CA PRO A 236 -8.62 3.70 18.70
C PRO A 236 -9.60 2.57 18.95
N GLU A 237 -10.59 2.80 19.84
CA GLU A 237 -11.57 1.80 20.21
C GLU A 237 -12.65 1.61 19.13
N PRO A 238 -12.87 0.37 18.64
CA PRO A 238 -13.88 0.09 17.62
C PRO A 238 -15.29 0.55 18.02
N ALA A 239 -15.68 0.37 19.28
CA ALA A 239 -16.99 0.78 19.78
C ALA A 239 -17.21 2.29 19.64
N THR A 240 -16.18 3.11 19.92
CA THR A 240 -16.23 4.57 19.78
C THR A 240 -16.38 4.97 18.32
N ARG A 241 -15.64 4.34 17.38
CA ARG A 241 -15.80 4.60 15.94
C ARG A 241 -17.21 4.30 15.45
N LEU A 242 -17.78 3.19 15.90
CA LEU A 242 -19.15 2.80 15.54
C LEU A 242 -20.19 3.78 16.11
N ALA A 243 -20.05 4.18 17.36
CA ALA A 243 -20.94 5.16 17.98
C ALA A 243 -20.91 6.51 17.23
N ALA A 244 -19.72 6.97 16.83
CA ALA A 244 -19.56 8.20 16.07
C ALA A 244 -20.25 8.15 14.68
N VAL A 245 -20.20 7.01 13.99
CA VAL A 245 -20.90 6.85 12.70
C VAL A 245 -22.41 6.74 12.91
N GLU A 246 -22.86 6.02 13.93
CA GLU A 246 -24.29 5.86 14.23
C GLU A 246 -24.97 7.15 14.70
N SER A 247 -24.24 8.03 15.41
CA SER A 247 -24.73 9.35 15.82
C SER A 247 -24.67 10.40 14.69
N GLY A 248 -23.97 10.10 13.58
CA GLY A 248 -23.73 11.06 12.49
C GLY A 248 -22.53 12.00 12.74
N GLU A 249 -21.81 11.84 13.86
CA GLU A 249 -20.59 12.60 14.17
C GLU A 249 -19.47 12.31 13.13
N ALA A 250 -19.42 11.08 12.65
CA ALA A 250 -18.56 10.69 11.53
C ALA A 250 -19.39 10.07 10.40
N GLN A 251 -18.94 10.22 9.16
CA GLN A 251 -19.57 9.63 7.98
C GLN A 251 -18.88 8.34 7.53
N ILE A 252 -17.66 8.11 7.97
CA ILE A 252 -16.88 6.91 7.65
C ILE A 252 -16.25 6.40 8.94
N ALA A 253 -16.44 5.10 9.23
CA ALA A 253 -15.65 4.38 10.23
C ALA A 253 -14.75 3.36 9.52
N VAL A 254 -13.44 3.44 9.76
CA VAL A 254 -12.49 2.45 9.21
C VAL A 254 -12.25 1.32 10.23
N VAL A 255 -11.89 0.14 9.73
CA VAL A 255 -11.57 -1.06 10.53
C VAL A 255 -12.72 -1.40 11.50
N VAL A 256 -13.86 -1.77 10.90
CA VAL A 256 -15.07 -2.17 11.63
C VAL A 256 -15.00 -3.67 11.94
N PRO A 257 -15.30 -4.11 13.17
CA PRO A 257 -15.39 -5.52 13.53
C PRO A 257 -16.50 -6.25 12.75
N PRO A 258 -16.24 -7.46 12.22
CA PRO A 258 -17.21 -8.21 11.40
C PRO A 258 -18.53 -8.49 12.12
N GLU A 259 -18.51 -8.67 13.44
CA GLU A 259 -19.67 -8.95 14.28
C GLU A 259 -20.71 -7.82 14.24
N GLN A 260 -20.28 -6.62 13.90
CA GLN A 260 -21.13 -5.44 13.87
C GLN A 260 -21.80 -5.20 12.52
N LEU A 261 -21.40 -5.94 11.47
CA LEU A 261 -21.85 -5.68 10.10
C LEU A 261 -23.34 -5.89 9.90
N GLY A 262 -23.91 -6.92 10.53
CA GLY A 262 -25.36 -7.16 10.49
C GLY A 262 -26.14 -5.98 11.05
N ARG A 263 -25.73 -5.46 12.20
CA ARG A 263 -26.34 -4.31 12.86
C ARG A 263 -26.18 -3.01 12.03
N LEU A 264 -25.02 -2.78 11.48
CA LEU A 264 -24.77 -1.58 10.65
C LEU A 264 -25.60 -1.62 9.37
N LYS A 265 -25.64 -2.76 8.67
CA LYS A 265 -26.48 -2.94 7.47
C LYS A 265 -27.96 -2.71 7.77
N SER A 266 -28.47 -3.24 8.88
CA SER A 266 -29.88 -3.04 9.27
C SER A 266 -30.22 -1.57 9.57
N LYS A 267 -29.23 -0.76 9.98
CA LYS A 267 -29.34 0.69 10.15
C LYS A 267 -29.10 1.50 8.87
N GLY A 268 -28.86 0.83 7.73
CA GLY A 268 -28.70 1.45 6.41
C GLY A 268 -27.29 1.92 6.08
N PHE A 269 -26.26 1.55 6.87
CA PHE A 269 -24.88 1.83 6.53
C PHE A 269 -24.41 0.95 5.37
N GLN A 270 -23.60 1.53 4.49
CA GLN A 270 -22.93 0.80 3.44
C GLN A 270 -21.64 0.19 3.98
N ILE A 271 -21.36 -1.07 3.64
CA ILE A 271 -20.15 -1.77 4.07
C ILE A 271 -19.23 -1.95 2.86
N GLN A 272 -18.03 -1.43 2.98
CA GLN A 272 -16.97 -1.57 1.99
C GLN A 272 -15.81 -2.38 2.56
N THR A 273 -15.52 -3.51 1.94
CA THR A 273 -14.37 -4.36 2.29
C THR A 273 -13.29 -4.21 1.24
N VAL A 274 -12.05 -4.02 1.68
CA VAL A 274 -10.86 -3.89 0.82
C VAL A 274 -9.76 -4.79 1.37
N ASN A 275 -9.10 -5.57 0.53
CA ASN A 275 -7.87 -6.25 0.92
C ASN A 275 -6.72 -5.26 0.90
N ILE A 276 -5.93 -5.21 1.98
CA ILE A 276 -4.97 -4.12 2.23
C ILE A 276 -3.54 -4.44 1.80
N GLY A 277 -3.33 -5.41 0.92
CA GLY A 277 -1.98 -5.81 0.48
C GLY A 277 -1.12 -6.40 1.60
N GLN A 278 -1.74 -6.82 2.69
CA GLN A 278 -1.09 -7.45 3.83
C GLN A 278 -1.63 -8.86 4.04
N LEU A 279 -0.75 -9.84 4.23
CA LEU A 279 -1.13 -11.21 4.56
C LEU A 279 -0.90 -11.49 6.04
N LEU A 280 -1.79 -12.26 6.68
CA LEU A 280 -1.45 -12.93 7.93
C LEU A 280 -0.71 -14.22 7.61
N VAL A 281 0.46 -14.40 8.21
CA VAL A 281 1.35 -15.53 7.94
C VAL A 281 1.97 -16.06 9.23
N VAL A 282 2.23 -17.37 9.27
CA VAL A 282 3.12 -17.97 10.25
C VAL A 282 4.52 -17.96 9.66
N HIS A 283 5.47 -17.27 10.27
CA HIS A 283 6.88 -17.28 9.89
C HIS A 283 7.68 -18.28 10.73
N PHE A 284 8.63 -18.93 10.09
CA PHE A 284 9.67 -19.70 10.73
C PHE A 284 10.99 -18.93 10.71
N ARG A 285 11.70 -18.92 11.84
CA ARG A 285 12.97 -18.25 11.98
C ARG A 285 14.05 -19.27 12.32
N PHE A 286 14.95 -19.51 11.39
CA PHE A 286 16.00 -20.54 11.47
C PHE A 286 17.32 -20.10 10.82
N HIS A 287 17.54 -18.79 10.69
CA HIS A 287 18.78 -18.23 10.16
C HIS A 287 19.98 -18.68 11.01
N PRO A 288 21.08 -19.15 10.41
CA PRO A 288 22.23 -19.69 11.17
C PRO A 288 22.89 -18.67 12.11
N GLU A 289 22.83 -17.38 11.77
CA GLU A 289 23.37 -16.30 12.63
C GLU A 289 22.31 -15.68 13.56
N ALA A 290 21.10 -16.20 13.60
CA ALA A 290 20.12 -15.73 14.56
C ALA A 290 20.56 -16.13 15.97
N ALA A 291 20.56 -15.17 16.90
CA ALA A 291 20.79 -15.44 18.33
C ALA A 291 19.56 -16.14 18.94
N LEU A 292 19.26 -17.33 18.44
CA LEU A 292 18.05 -18.08 18.73
C LEU A 292 18.33 -19.57 18.51
N ASP A 293 17.93 -20.43 19.44
CA ASP A 293 17.79 -21.83 19.14
C ASP A 293 16.44 -22.11 18.47
N ALA A 294 16.47 -22.35 17.18
CA ALA A 294 15.28 -22.70 16.43
C ALA A 294 14.85 -24.17 16.61
N GLY A 295 15.65 -24.98 17.32
CA GLY A 295 15.31 -26.37 17.62
C GLY A 295 14.88 -27.18 16.39
N PRO A 296 13.77 -27.95 16.48
CA PRO A 296 13.24 -28.74 15.38
C PRO A 296 12.88 -27.94 14.12
N ILE A 297 12.60 -26.62 14.26
CA ILE A 297 12.23 -25.74 13.13
C ILE A 297 13.37 -25.58 12.10
N LYS A 298 14.63 -25.88 12.48
CA LYS A 298 15.77 -25.92 11.54
C LYS A 298 15.57 -26.96 10.43
N ASP A 299 14.90 -28.08 10.73
CA ASP A 299 14.65 -29.15 9.77
C ASP A 299 13.48 -28.79 8.83
N ARG A 300 13.75 -28.76 7.52
CA ARG A 300 12.72 -28.48 6.51
C ARG A 300 11.55 -29.49 6.57
N ARG A 301 11.82 -30.75 6.91
CA ARG A 301 10.76 -31.78 7.03
C ARG A 301 9.78 -31.42 8.15
N VAL A 302 10.27 -30.88 9.26
CA VAL A 302 9.44 -30.38 10.35
C VAL A 302 8.58 -29.21 9.89
N ARG A 303 9.16 -28.22 9.22
CA ARG A 303 8.38 -27.08 8.70
C ARG A 303 7.32 -27.52 7.69
N ARG A 304 7.66 -28.47 6.79
CA ARG A 304 6.68 -29.08 5.85
C ARG A 304 5.58 -29.85 6.59
N ALA A 305 5.91 -30.56 7.66
CA ALA A 305 4.93 -31.23 8.49
C ALA A 305 3.95 -30.23 9.11
N LEU A 306 4.43 -29.12 9.65
CA LEU A 306 3.57 -28.06 10.21
C LEU A 306 2.70 -27.40 9.12
N ALA A 307 3.19 -27.23 7.90
CA ALA A 307 2.41 -26.75 6.78
C ALA A 307 1.27 -27.73 6.41
N HIS A 308 1.56 -29.04 6.34
CA HIS A 308 0.52 -30.07 6.12
C HIS A 308 -0.43 -30.24 7.31
N ALA A 309 0.01 -29.90 8.53
CA ALA A 309 -0.86 -29.90 9.71
C ALA A 309 -1.78 -28.67 9.80
N THR A 310 -1.57 -27.65 8.96
CA THR A 310 -2.34 -26.40 8.96
C THR A 310 -3.44 -26.43 7.90
N ASP A 311 -4.71 -26.50 8.33
CA ASP A 311 -5.88 -26.38 7.43
C ASP A 311 -6.16 -24.89 7.09
N VAL A 312 -5.37 -24.35 6.16
CA VAL A 312 -5.52 -22.95 5.70
C VAL A 312 -6.92 -22.69 5.16
N ALA A 313 -7.48 -23.64 4.39
CA ALA A 313 -8.82 -23.50 3.84
C ALA A 313 -9.91 -23.54 4.93
N GLY A 314 -9.73 -24.38 5.95
CA GLY A 314 -10.62 -24.46 7.11
C GLY A 314 -10.58 -23.18 7.94
N ILE A 315 -9.38 -22.67 8.25
CA ILE A 315 -9.18 -21.38 8.93
C ILE A 315 -9.88 -20.27 8.14
N HIS A 316 -9.63 -20.19 6.83
CA HIS A 316 -10.26 -19.18 5.97
C HIS A 316 -11.79 -19.25 6.04
N ARG A 317 -12.39 -20.45 5.80
CA ARG A 317 -13.87 -20.61 5.81
C ARG A 317 -14.49 -20.27 7.16
N ALA A 318 -13.85 -20.69 8.26
CA ALA A 318 -14.42 -20.56 9.58
C ALA A 318 -14.28 -19.16 10.20
N LEU A 319 -13.16 -18.48 9.92
CA LEU A 319 -12.81 -17.28 10.68
C LEU A 319 -12.91 -15.99 9.85
N VAL A 320 -12.63 -16.02 8.53
CA VAL A 320 -12.40 -14.79 7.79
C VAL A 320 -13.23 -14.62 6.50
N ALA A 321 -13.78 -15.70 5.95
CA ALA A 321 -14.70 -15.60 4.82
C ALA A 321 -16.03 -14.95 5.24
N PRO A 322 -16.69 -14.17 4.40
CA PRO A 322 -16.31 -13.79 3.02
C PRO A 322 -15.42 -12.53 2.93
N HIS A 323 -14.86 -12.05 4.04
CA HIS A 323 -14.23 -10.72 4.13
C HIS A 323 -12.79 -10.70 3.63
N ALA A 324 -12.09 -11.83 3.67
CA ALA A 324 -10.68 -11.95 3.28
C ALA A 324 -10.50 -12.93 2.11
N ARG A 325 -9.46 -12.72 1.31
CA ARG A 325 -9.02 -13.70 0.30
C ARG A 325 -8.09 -14.72 0.96
N MET A 326 -8.24 -15.99 0.62
CA MET A 326 -7.31 -17.05 1.05
C MET A 326 -5.95 -16.82 0.40
N ALA A 327 -4.87 -16.91 1.18
CA ALA A 327 -3.52 -16.77 0.65
C ALA A 327 -3.11 -18.01 -0.17
N GLN A 328 -2.22 -17.79 -1.14
CA GLN A 328 -1.49 -18.83 -1.85
C GLN A 328 -0.16 -19.10 -1.11
N CYS A 329 0.65 -20.09 -1.58
CA CYS A 329 1.97 -20.36 -0.99
C CYS A 329 3.00 -19.28 -1.37
N GLN A 330 2.68 -18.01 -1.13
CA GLN A 330 3.54 -16.85 -1.34
C GLN A 330 3.17 -15.73 -0.36
N ILE A 331 4.13 -14.86 -0.03
CA ILE A 331 4.00 -13.87 1.05
C ILE A 331 3.44 -12.51 0.60
N TYR A 332 2.79 -12.46 -0.54
CA TYR A 332 2.14 -11.28 -1.07
C TYR A 332 0.84 -11.67 -1.79
N GLY A 333 -0.10 -10.75 -1.83
CA GLY A 333 -1.43 -10.97 -2.37
C GLY A 333 -1.54 -10.69 -3.87
N ALA A 334 -2.74 -10.95 -4.41
CA ALA A 334 -3.04 -10.88 -5.84
C ALA A 334 -2.87 -9.48 -6.46
N ASP A 335 -2.89 -8.43 -5.64
CA ASP A 335 -2.72 -7.04 -6.10
C ASP A 335 -1.23 -6.61 -6.16
N THR A 336 -0.28 -7.57 -6.09
CA THR A 336 1.16 -7.32 -6.06
C THR A 336 1.81 -7.75 -7.36
N PHE A 337 2.71 -6.91 -7.91
CA PHE A 337 3.55 -7.32 -9.03
C PHE A 337 4.37 -8.56 -8.64
N GLY A 338 4.37 -9.56 -9.51
CA GLY A 338 5.05 -10.84 -9.26
C GLY A 338 4.15 -11.91 -8.64
N PHE A 339 2.86 -11.64 -8.38
CA PHE A 339 1.94 -12.66 -7.91
C PHE A 339 1.84 -13.83 -8.92
N ASN A 340 1.97 -15.05 -8.41
CA ASN A 340 1.81 -16.27 -9.19
C ASN A 340 0.44 -16.90 -8.90
N PRO A 341 -0.54 -16.81 -9.82
CA PRO A 341 -1.89 -17.33 -9.59
C PRO A 341 -1.98 -18.86 -9.59
N THR A 342 -0.92 -19.55 -10.02
CA THR A 342 -0.91 -21.03 -10.11
C THR A 342 -0.46 -21.71 -8.82
N MET A 343 0.22 -20.99 -7.93
CA MET A 343 0.63 -21.53 -6.63
C MET A 343 -0.59 -21.82 -5.76
N LYS A 344 -0.46 -22.85 -4.93
CA LYS A 344 -1.52 -23.26 -3.99
C LYS A 344 -0.92 -23.42 -2.60
N PRO A 345 -1.71 -23.25 -1.52
CA PRO A 345 -1.29 -23.63 -0.18
C PRO A 345 -0.89 -25.11 -0.13
N HIS A 346 -0.04 -25.46 0.84
CA HIS A 346 0.20 -26.88 1.14
C HIS A 346 -1.12 -27.59 1.45
N ALA A 347 -1.30 -28.79 0.94
CA ALA A 347 -2.49 -29.58 1.21
C ALA A 347 -2.55 -29.93 2.71
N TYR A 348 -3.71 -29.76 3.33
CA TYR A 348 -3.96 -30.22 4.70
C TYR A 348 -3.98 -31.75 4.72
N ASP A 349 -3.00 -32.36 5.40
CA ASP A 349 -2.83 -33.81 5.50
C ASP A 349 -2.12 -34.17 6.80
N VAL A 350 -2.91 -34.55 7.81
CA VAL A 350 -2.40 -34.95 9.14
C VAL A 350 -1.55 -36.24 9.09
N GLY A 351 -1.89 -37.15 8.16
CA GLY A 351 -1.11 -38.39 7.96
C GLY A 351 0.29 -38.08 7.43
N ARG A 352 0.37 -37.25 6.39
CA ARG A 352 1.65 -36.80 5.82
C ARG A 352 2.48 -36.00 6.82
N ALA A 353 1.83 -35.14 7.61
CA ALA A 353 2.49 -34.38 8.66
C ALA A 353 3.16 -35.28 9.70
N ARG A 354 2.45 -36.28 10.21
CA ARG A 354 2.99 -37.27 11.15
C ARG A 354 4.15 -38.07 10.54
N GLN A 355 4.03 -38.49 9.30
CA GLN A 355 5.10 -39.18 8.59
C GLN A 355 6.37 -38.33 8.52
N LEU A 356 6.26 -37.07 8.10
CA LEU A 356 7.39 -36.15 8.00
C LEU A 356 8.05 -35.88 9.36
N LEU A 357 7.26 -35.77 10.44
CA LEU A 357 7.79 -35.63 11.80
C LEU A 357 8.57 -36.88 12.22
N ALA A 358 8.05 -38.08 11.94
CA ALA A 358 8.76 -39.33 12.22
C ALA A 358 10.05 -39.45 11.42
N GLU A 359 10.04 -39.14 10.11
CA GLU A 359 11.24 -39.10 9.24
C GLU A 359 12.29 -38.11 9.74
N ALA A 360 11.87 -37.00 10.40
CA ALA A 360 12.75 -36.01 10.98
C ALA A 360 13.23 -36.35 12.40
N GLY A 361 12.79 -37.48 12.99
CA GLY A 361 13.13 -37.91 14.35
C GLY A 361 12.22 -37.35 15.45
N PHE A 362 11.11 -36.71 15.10
CA PHE A 362 10.16 -36.08 16.02
C PHE A 362 8.80 -36.77 16.07
N GLY A 363 8.74 -38.06 15.80
CA GLY A 363 7.49 -38.85 15.81
C GLY A 363 6.75 -38.88 17.15
N GLN A 364 7.44 -38.63 18.27
CA GLN A 364 6.85 -38.49 19.61
C GLN A 364 6.34 -37.04 19.89
N GLY A 365 6.47 -36.13 18.91
CA GLY A 365 6.17 -34.72 19.09
C GLY A 365 7.29 -33.90 19.75
N PHE A 366 7.02 -32.61 19.87
CA PHE A 366 7.93 -31.66 20.53
C PHE A 366 7.17 -30.40 20.96
N THR A 367 7.80 -29.59 21.79
CA THR A 367 7.30 -28.26 22.16
C THR A 367 8.01 -27.18 21.34
N VAL A 368 7.27 -26.21 20.84
CA VAL A 368 7.82 -25.04 20.14
C VAL A 368 7.15 -23.77 20.62
N HIS A 369 7.95 -22.71 20.74
CA HIS A 369 7.51 -21.39 21.17
C HIS A 369 7.06 -20.52 19.98
N MET A 370 5.95 -19.78 20.16
CA MET A 370 5.40 -18.86 19.16
C MET A 370 5.13 -17.48 19.76
N ASP A 371 5.63 -16.44 19.10
CA ASP A 371 5.20 -15.06 19.37
C ASP A 371 3.96 -14.71 18.54
N SER A 372 2.91 -14.28 19.21
CA SER A 372 1.69 -13.74 18.61
C SER A 372 1.39 -12.35 19.19
N SER A 373 0.88 -11.43 18.39
CA SER A 373 0.38 -10.16 18.92
C SER A 373 -1.03 -10.30 19.51
N SER A 374 -1.49 -9.26 20.17
CA SER A 374 -2.83 -9.17 20.71
C SER A 374 -3.50 -7.87 20.21
N GLY A 375 -4.49 -8.01 19.30
CA GLY A 375 -5.26 -6.91 18.74
C GLY A 375 -4.61 -6.18 17.57
N MET A 376 -3.56 -6.74 16.95
CA MET A 376 -2.84 -6.11 15.85
C MET A 376 -3.34 -6.54 14.47
N PHE A 377 -3.72 -7.83 14.34
CA PHE A 377 -4.14 -8.41 13.07
C PHE A 377 -5.58 -8.94 13.15
N PHE A 378 -6.23 -8.96 11.99
CA PHE A 378 -7.59 -9.45 11.88
C PHE A 378 -7.70 -10.92 12.30
N ARG A 379 -8.51 -11.22 13.33
CA ARG A 379 -8.74 -12.60 13.85
C ARG A 379 -7.47 -13.36 14.31
N GLU A 380 -6.42 -12.66 14.69
CA GLU A 380 -5.15 -13.30 15.05
C GLU A 380 -5.26 -14.28 16.23
N LYS A 381 -6.10 -13.96 17.22
CA LYS A 381 -6.29 -14.81 18.41
C LYS A 381 -6.95 -16.13 18.01
N GLU A 382 -8.05 -16.09 17.29
CA GLU A 382 -8.78 -17.26 16.83
C GLU A 382 -7.93 -18.12 15.88
N VAL A 383 -7.10 -17.47 15.05
CA VAL A 383 -6.12 -18.18 14.21
C VAL A 383 -5.09 -18.90 15.07
N THR A 384 -4.55 -18.25 16.09
CA THR A 384 -3.57 -18.88 17.00
C THR A 384 -4.18 -20.08 17.72
N GLU A 385 -5.42 -19.98 18.19
CA GLU A 385 -6.16 -21.08 18.82
C GLU A 385 -6.41 -22.25 17.84
N ALA A 386 -6.68 -21.93 16.57
CA ALA A 386 -6.80 -22.95 15.52
C ALA A 386 -5.45 -23.68 15.28
N LEU A 387 -4.33 -22.95 15.26
CA LEU A 387 -2.99 -23.53 15.11
C LEU A 387 -2.62 -24.42 16.29
N LEU A 388 -2.90 -24.00 17.55
CA LEU A 388 -2.74 -24.81 18.75
C LEU A 388 -3.43 -26.16 18.62
N THR A 389 -4.70 -26.12 18.21
CA THR A 389 -5.53 -27.32 18.02
C THR A 389 -5.01 -28.20 16.89
N GLN A 390 -4.66 -27.61 15.73
CA GLN A 390 -4.27 -28.36 14.55
C GLN A 390 -2.90 -29.01 14.70
N TRP A 391 -1.91 -28.27 15.23
CA TRP A 391 -0.56 -28.81 15.46
C TRP A 391 -0.55 -29.83 16.61
N GLY A 392 -1.42 -29.67 17.61
CA GLY A 392 -1.62 -30.67 18.66
C GLY A 392 -2.03 -32.04 18.13
N LYS A 393 -2.78 -32.13 17.02
CA LYS A 393 -3.16 -33.41 16.38
C LYS A 393 -1.97 -34.22 15.86
N VAL A 394 -0.83 -33.57 15.63
CA VAL A 394 0.41 -34.22 15.17
C VAL A 394 1.48 -34.30 16.25
N GLY A 395 1.11 -34.04 17.52
CA GLY A 395 2.01 -34.14 18.67
C GLY A 395 2.87 -32.88 18.90
N VAL A 396 2.63 -31.79 18.18
CA VAL A 396 3.38 -30.55 18.39
C VAL A 396 2.65 -29.65 19.37
N LYS A 397 3.26 -29.42 20.53
CA LYS A 397 2.78 -28.50 21.56
C LYS A 397 3.28 -27.09 21.23
N LEU A 398 2.34 -26.20 20.92
CA LEU A 398 2.65 -24.79 20.68
C LEU A 398 2.50 -24.01 21.99
N GLU A 399 3.57 -23.37 22.44
CA GLU A 399 3.56 -22.44 23.58
C GLU A 399 3.55 -21.02 23.05
N VAL A 400 2.50 -20.26 23.38
CA VAL A 400 2.25 -18.94 22.76
C VAL A 400 2.44 -17.82 23.76
N ASP A 401 3.32 -16.86 23.41
CA ASP A 401 3.37 -15.55 24.04
C ASP A 401 2.40 -14.60 23.31
N TYR A 402 1.30 -14.24 23.96
CA TYR A 402 0.42 -13.19 23.50
C TYR A 402 0.96 -11.84 23.96
N LEU A 403 1.57 -11.10 23.03
CA LEU A 403 2.25 -9.85 23.30
C LEU A 403 1.37 -8.66 22.95
N GLU A 404 1.34 -7.66 23.81
CA GLU A 404 0.80 -6.37 23.46
C GLU A 404 1.53 -5.80 22.23
N SER A 405 0.82 -5.04 21.37
CA SER A 405 1.31 -4.64 20.05
C SER A 405 2.67 -3.93 20.07
N SER A 406 2.90 -3.04 21.05
CA SER A 406 4.18 -2.32 21.17
C SER A 406 5.33 -3.26 21.52
N ARG A 407 5.08 -4.21 22.43
CA ARG A 407 6.07 -5.22 22.85
C ARG A 407 6.37 -6.21 21.73
N TRP A 408 5.33 -6.62 20.97
CA TRP A 408 5.51 -7.46 19.80
C TRP A 408 6.39 -6.76 18.75
N MET A 409 6.10 -5.49 18.45
CA MET A 409 6.89 -4.69 17.51
C MET A 409 8.34 -4.52 17.99
N GLU A 410 8.57 -4.27 19.28
CA GLU A 410 9.91 -4.18 19.85
C GLU A 410 10.71 -5.47 19.62
N LYS A 411 10.13 -6.65 19.97
CA LYS A 411 10.77 -7.96 19.73
C LYS A 411 11.07 -8.19 18.26
N TRP A 412 10.09 -7.89 17.39
CA TRP A 412 10.23 -8.06 15.95
C TRP A 412 11.34 -7.18 15.36
N PHE A 413 11.35 -5.88 15.67
CA PHE A 413 12.36 -4.96 15.15
C PHE A 413 13.75 -5.18 15.74
N ALA A 414 13.83 -5.61 16.99
CA ALA A 414 15.09 -5.98 17.63
C ALA A 414 15.60 -7.39 17.24
N THR A 415 14.90 -8.11 16.35
CA THR A 415 15.22 -9.50 15.96
C THR A 415 15.30 -10.47 17.15
N LYS A 416 14.48 -10.25 18.17
CA LYS A 416 14.40 -11.07 19.41
C LYS A 416 13.18 -11.99 19.44
N SER A 417 12.43 -12.09 18.34
CA SER A 417 11.28 -13.00 18.25
C SER A 417 11.72 -14.46 18.27
N GLY A 418 10.80 -15.33 18.71
CA GLY A 418 11.01 -16.78 18.79
C GLY A 418 11.13 -17.49 17.42
N PRO A 419 11.20 -18.83 17.43
CA PRO A 419 11.36 -19.63 16.22
C PRO A 419 10.11 -19.65 15.33
N VAL A 420 8.92 -19.42 15.91
CA VAL A 420 7.65 -19.30 15.20
C VAL A 420 7.03 -17.95 15.52
N ILE A 421 6.52 -17.26 14.52
CA ILE A 421 6.00 -15.91 14.67
C ILE A 421 4.73 -15.78 13.84
N LEU A 422 3.60 -15.37 14.46
CA LEU A 422 2.43 -14.91 13.72
C LEU A 422 2.59 -13.42 13.40
N ASN A 423 2.56 -13.09 12.11
CA ASN A 423 2.88 -11.74 11.64
C ASN A 423 1.99 -11.32 10.46
N GLY A 424 1.71 -10.03 10.38
CA GLY A 424 1.18 -9.40 9.19
C GLY A 424 2.29 -9.03 8.21
N TRP A 425 2.25 -9.56 6.98
CA TRP A 425 3.25 -9.32 5.97
C TRP A 425 2.73 -8.54 4.78
N ASN A 426 3.48 -7.56 4.29
CA ASN A 426 2.93 -6.46 3.53
C ASN A 426 3.74 -6.16 2.26
N SER A 427 3.06 -6.02 1.12
CA SER A 427 3.63 -5.53 -0.14
C SER A 427 3.28 -4.05 -0.42
N ALA A 428 2.29 -3.52 0.29
CA ALA A 428 1.90 -2.12 0.16
C ALA A 428 2.95 -1.17 0.79
N PRO A 429 3.05 0.08 0.36
CA PRO A 429 2.29 0.71 -0.71
C PRO A 429 2.90 0.55 -2.10
N ALA A 430 4.08 -0.08 -2.26
CA ALA A 430 4.72 -0.28 -3.55
C ALA A 430 4.04 -1.35 -4.40
N PHE A 431 3.33 -2.30 -3.77
CA PHE A 431 2.71 -3.45 -4.44
C PHE A 431 3.68 -4.19 -5.37
N ASP A 432 4.91 -4.38 -4.91
CA ASP A 432 5.95 -5.11 -5.58
C ASP A 432 6.47 -6.24 -4.68
N ALA A 433 6.62 -7.43 -5.24
CA ALA A 433 7.06 -8.61 -4.51
C ALA A 433 8.48 -8.49 -3.95
N GLU A 434 9.33 -7.63 -4.51
CA GLU A 434 10.67 -7.39 -3.99
C GLU A 434 10.66 -7.00 -2.52
N PHE A 435 9.68 -6.16 -2.11
CA PHE A 435 9.63 -5.66 -0.74
C PHE A 435 9.44 -6.78 0.29
N PRO A 436 8.45 -7.70 0.18
CA PRO A 436 8.37 -8.84 1.09
C PRO A 436 9.48 -9.88 0.87
N LEU A 437 9.94 -10.08 -0.35
CA LEU A 437 10.94 -11.11 -0.66
C LEU A 437 12.34 -10.78 -0.10
N VAL A 438 12.70 -9.51 0.09
CA VAL A 438 14.02 -9.12 0.65
C VAL A 438 14.30 -9.78 2.00
N PHE A 439 13.26 -10.08 2.77
CA PHE A 439 13.41 -10.67 4.09
C PHE A 439 13.76 -12.16 4.09
N GLY A 440 13.67 -12.84 2.95
CA GLY A 440 14.20 -14.18 2.72
C GLY A 440 15.69 -14.24 2.41
N THR A 441 16.35 -13.09 2.19
CA THR A 441 17.79 -13.04 1.90
C THR A 441 18.64 -13.25 3.15
N CYS A 442 19.86 -13.79 2.97
CA CYS A 442 20.84 -13.97 4.04
C CYS A 442 21.22 -12.63 4.72
N GLY A 443 21.31 -11.55 3.93
CA GLY A 443 21.62 -10.21 4.43
C GLY A 443 20.43 -9.49 5.09
N SER A 444 19.29 -10.13 5.20
CA SER A 444 18.08 -9.51 5.77
C SER A 444 18.27 -9.15 7.24
N THR A 445 17.85 -7.93 7.60
CA THR A 445 17.83 -7.47 8.99
C THR A 445 16.94 -8.33 9.90
N ARG A 446 15.99 -9.10 9.35
CA ARG A 446 15.08 -9.96 10.12
C ARG A 446 15.67 -11.33 10.42
N ARG A 447 16.70 -11.75 9.68
CA ARG A 447 17.39 -13.04 9.89
C ARG A 447 16.42 -14.21 10.04
N LEU A 448 15.49 -14.33 9.06
CA LEU A 448 14.53 -15.44 9.05
C LEU A 448 15.17 -16.73 8.57
N MET A 449 15.81 -16.69 7.41
CA MET A 449 16.56 -17.81 6.80
C MET A 449 17.81 -17.30 6.10
N CYS A 450 18.64 -18.22 5.62
CA CYS A 450 19.72 -17.94 4.67
C CYS A 450 19.83 -19.08 3.65
N ASN A 451 19.70 -18.74 2.37
CA ASN A 451 19.86 -19.65 1.24
C ASN A 451 20.54 -18.89 0.09
N LYS A 452 21.76 -19.32 -0.29
CA LYS A 452 22.56 -18.61 -1.33
C LYS A 452 21.90 -18.61 -2.69
N ALA A 453 21.24 -19.70 -3.10
CA ALA A 453 20.53 -19.76 -4.37
C ALA A 453 19.35 -18.75 -4.40
N TYR A 454 18.70 -18.54 -3.26
CA TYR A 454 17.69 -17.50 -3.11
C TYR A 454 18.30 -16.10 -3.29
N ASP A 455 19.44 -15.81 -2.66
CA ASP A 455 20.10 -14.51 -2.78
C ASP A 455 20.50 -14.20 -4.22
N GLU A 456 21.02 -15.21 -4.97
CA GLU A 456 21.36 -15.05 -6.38
C GLU A 456 20.13 -14.71 -7.25
N LEU A 457 19.01 -15.42 -7.04
CA LEU A 457 17.75 -15.13 -7.71
C LEU A 457 17.21 -13.75 -7.31
N PHE A 458 17.33 -13.36 -6.04
CA PHE A 458 16.89 -12.07 -5.55
C PHE A 458 17.63 -10.92 -6.23
N VAL A 459 18.96 -11.01 -6.35
CA VAL A 459 19.76 -10.02 -7.09
C VAL A 459 19.38 -10.01 -8.58
N LYS A 460 19.19 -11.18 -9.18
CA LYS A 460 18.81 -11.30 -10.59
C LYS A 460 17.48 -10.61 -10.89
N GLN A 461 16.45 -10.77 -10.02
CA GLN A 461 15.16 -10.09 -10.22
C GLN A 461 15.28 -8.57 -10.09
N GLN A 462 16.17 -8.04 -9.23
CA GLN A 462 16.41 -6.60 -9.12
C GLN A 462 16.98 -6.00 -10.40
N GLN A 463 17.78 -6.78 -11.14
CA GLN A 463 18.47 -6.37 -12.37
C GLN A 463 17.63 -6.59 -13.64
N ALA A 464 16.57 -7.39 -13.57
CA ALA A 464 15.72 -7.71 -14.71
C ALA A 464 14.74 -6.56 -15.00
N LEU A 465 15.11 -5.67 -15.92
CA LEU A 465 14.31 -4.49 -16.29
C LEU A 465 13.10 -4.83 -17.16
N ASN A 466 13.11 -5.99 -17.84
CA ASN A 466 11.93 -6.50 -18.54
C ASN A 466 10.92 -7.04 -17.52
N PRO A 467 9.68 -6.52 -17.47
CA PRO A 467 8.70 -6.94 -16.44
C PRO A 467 8.31 -8.42 -16.51
N ASP A 468 8.28 -9.02 -17.69
CA ASP A 468 7.88 -10.41 -17.84
C ASP A 468 9.01 -11.36 -17.42
N GLU A 469 10.25 -11.06 -17.79
CA GLU A 469 11.43 -11.78 -17.29
C GLU A 469 11.52 -11.67 -15.76
N ARG A 470 11.37 -10.47 -15.22
CA ARG A 470 11.39 -10.22 -13.78
C ARG A 470 10.32 -11.03 -13.04
N ARG A 471 9.10 -11.09 -13.59
CA ARG A 471 7.99 -11.87 -13.04
C ARG A 471 8.34 -13.36 -12.95
N GLN A 472 8.98 -13.92 -13.97
CA GLN A 472 9.39 -15.33 -13.95
C GLN A 472 10.43 -15.61 -12.86
N ILE A 473 11.39 -14.71 -12.65
CA ILE A 473 12.38 -14.85 -11.57
C ILE A 473 11.72 -14.73 -10.20
N ILE A 474 10.77 -13.80 -10.03
CA ILE A 474 10.00 -13.67 -8.80
C ILE A 474 9.18 -14.95 -8.51
N TRP A 475 8.63 -15.60 -9.54
CA TRP A 475 7.94 -16.87 -9.36
C TRP A 475 8.87 -17.97 -8.85
N GLN A 476 10.09 -18.06 -9.38
CA GLN A 476 11.12 -19.00 -8.88
C GLN A 476 11.47 -18.71 -7.41
N LEU A 477 11.60 -17.44 -7.03
CA LEU A 477 11.81 -17.05 -5.62
C LEU A 477 10.64 -17.48 -4.73
N ALA A 478 9.40 -17.27 -5.17
CA ALA A 478 8.22 -17.65 -4.42
C ALA A 478 8.11 -19.19 -4.26
N GLU A 479 8.42 -19.94 -5.32
CA GLU A 479 8.46 -21.41 -5.31
C GLU A 479 9.51 -21.91 -4.33
N LEU A 480 10.73 -21.34 -4.34
CA LEU A 480 11.77 -21.70 -3.40
C LEU A 480 11.36 -21.44 -1.95
N LEU A 481 10.74 -20.29 -1.65
CA LEU A 481 10.24 -20.00 -0.31
C LEU A 481 9.12 -20.95 0.13
N CYS A 482 8.25 -21.34 -0.81
CA CYS A 482 7.21 -22.32 -0.56
C CYS A 482 7.81 -23.72 -0.28
N GLU A 483 8.80 -24.15 -1.04
CA GLU A 483 9.51 -25.43 -0.83
C GLU A 483 10.28 -25.49 0.47
N GLU A 484 10.97 -24.42 0.83
CA GLU A 484 11.68 -24.28 2.11
C GLU A 484 10.75 -24.12 3.30
N VAL A 485 9.48 -23.80 3.02
CA VAL A 485 8.47 -23.47 4.04
C VAL A 485 9.01 -22.44 5.01
N LEU A 486 9.47 -21.29 4.49
CA LEU A 486 9.85 -20.17 5.35
C LEU A 486 8.62 -19.65 6.10
N HIS A 487 7.43 -19.82 5.52
CA HIS A 487 6.18 -19.32 6.07
C HIS A 487 4.99 -20.16 5.62
N ILE A 488 3.92 -20.09 6.40
CA ILE A 488 2.61 -20.61 6.05
C ILE A 488 1.68 -19.40 5.89
N PRO A 489 1.39 -18.94 4.66
CA PRO A 489 0.45 -17.85 4.41
C PRO A 489 -0.97 -18.32 4.68
N LEU A 490 -1.78 -17.49 5.35
CA LEU A 490 -3.13 -17.86 5.76
C LEU A 490 -4.20 -17.14 4.93
N TYR A 491 -4.19 -15.80 4.96
CA TYR A 491 -5.14 -14.98 4.19
C TYR A 491 -4.65 -13.55 4.03
N GLU A 492 -5.19 -12.86 3.02
CA GLU A 492 -5.03 -11.43 2.84
C GLU A 492 -5.93 -10.70 3.82
N GLN A 493 -5.36 -9.77 4.60
CA GLN A 493 -6.11 -9.07 5.63
C GLN A 493 -7.11 -8.08 5.01
N PRO A 494 -8.36 -8.05 5.49
CA PRO A 494 -9.35 -7.09 5.04
C PRO A 494 -9.31 -5.82 5.89
N SER A 495 -9.56 -4.66 5.26
CA SER A 495 -10.07 -3.48 5.93
C SER A 495 -11.57 -3.39 5.67
N ILE A 496 -12.37 -3.49 6.70
CA ILE A 496 -13.83 -3.39 6.61
C ILE A 496 -14.22 -1.99 7.06
N ASN A 497 -14.94 -1.24 6.23
CA ASN A 497 -15.29 0.14 6.47
C ASN A 497 -16.81 0.32 6.41
N ALA A 498 -17.35 1.14 7.32
CA ALA A 498 -18.75 1.52 7.31
C ALA A 498 -18.90 2.96 6.84
N LEU A 499 -19.81 3.19 5.91
CA LEU A 499 -20.09 4.48 5.30
C LEU A 499 -21.53 4.88 5.60
N ALA A 500 -21.75 6.15 5.89
CA ALA A 500 -23.08 6.72 6.04
C ALA A 500 -23.94 6.48 4.79
N LYS A 501 -25.26 6.35 4.99
CA LYS A 501 -26.21 6.18 3.89
C LYS A 501 -26.10 7.35 2.91
N GLY A 502 -26.10 7.07 1.61
CA GLY A 502 -26.01 8.07 0.55
C GLY A 502 -24.59 8.58 0.24
N LEU A 503 -23.59 8.23 1.05
CA LEU A 503 -22.20 8.60 0.77
C LEU A 503 -21.65 7.75 -0.37
N SER A 504 -21.13 8.39 -1.42
CA SER A 504 -20.62 7.75 -2.63
C SER A 504 -19.43 8.52 -3.23
N GLY A 505 -18.87 8.07 -4.37
CA GLY A 505 -17.72 8.72 -5.00
C GLY A 505 -16.39 8.54 -4.26
N ILE A 506 -16.30 7.53 -3.41
CA ILE A 506 -15.10 7.18 -2.65
C ILE A 506 -14.37 6.04 -3.35
N LYS A 507 -13.07 6.20 -3.56
CA LYS A 507 -12.20 5.11 -4.00
C LYS A 507 -11.32 4.68 -2.83
N PHE A 508 -11.53 3.48 -2.32
CA PHE A 508 -10.65 2.86 -1.33
C PHE A 508 -9.45 2.24 -2.02
N ASN A 509 -8.29 2.35 -1.39
CA ASN A 509 -7.05 1.79 -1.88
C ASN A 509 -6.59 0.63 -0.98
N PRO A 510 -5.90 -0.37 -1.55
CA PRO A 510 -5.42 -1.52 -0.79
C PRO A 510 -4.20 -1.21 0.09
N GLU A 511 -4.08 0.02 0.59
CA GLU A 511 -3.03 0.49 1.53
C GLU A 511 -3.61 1.25 2.73
N TRP A 512 -4.84 0.95 3.15
CA TRP A 512 -5.58 1.64 4.21
C TRP A 512 -5.88 3.12 3.92
N SER A 513 -5.77 3.54 2.67
CA SER A 513 -6.07 4.92 2.26
C SER A 513 -7.31 4.98 1.37
N MET A 514 -7.78 6.19 1.13
CA MET A 514 -8.94 6.44 0.27
C MET A 514 -8.84 7.79 -0.40
N TYR A 515 -9.47 7.91 -1.57
CA TYR A 515 -9.69 9.20 -2.23
C TYR A 515 -11.09 9.70 -1.89
N LEU A 516 -11.16 10.88 -1.26
CA LEU A 516 -12.40 11.51 -0.79
C LEU A 516 -12.77 12.78 -1.55
N HIS A 517 -11.87 13.31 -2.38
CA HIS A 517 -12.09 14.59 -3.07
C HIS A 517 -13.20 14.56 -4.13
N LYS A 518 -13.71 13.39 -4.50
CA LYS A 518 -14.89 13.21 -5.37
C LYS A 518 -16.10 12.68 -4.62
N ALA A 519 -16.06 12.63 -3.28
CA ALA A 519 -17.17 12.14 -2.47
C ALA A 519 -18.42 13.01 -2.67
N THR A 520 -19.59 12.36 -2.67
CA THR A 520 -20.90 13.01 -2.76
C THR A 520 -21.83 12.39 -1.75
N MET A 521 -22.78 13.20 -1.24
CA MET A 521 -23.86 12.75 -0.37
C MET A 521 -25.17 12.91 -1.12
N GLY A 522 -25.90 11.80 -1.31
CA GLY A 522 -27.20 11.75 -1.98
C GLY A 522 -28.37 11.60 -1.00
#